data_3e454ae728cb72df22bf06b9db8b671c
#
_entry.id   3e454ae728cb72df22bf06b9db8b671c
#
_cell.length_a   1.000
_cell.length_b   1.000
_cell.length_c   1.000
_cell.angle_alpha   90.00
_cell.angle_beta   90.00
_cell.angle_gamma   90.00
#
_symmetry.space_group_name_H-M   'P 1'
#
loop_
_entity.id
_entity.type
_entity.pdbx_description
1 polymer ?
#
loop_
_entity_poly.entity_id
_entity_poly.type
_entity_poly.pdbx_seq_one_letter_code
_entity_poly.pdbx_strand_id
1 'polypeptide(L)'
;MNKERKHIVFLARWYPHRYDPMFGLFVQRHAEAAALFNDITVVYSQQTTDNGQQTLSTDNQQTVRTYCIRPFEIVRTLENNVDTIRIYYKKPKNKILSLLRFYRANMIGLRLGRKDGRGEPRPYDLIHVHILTRLGVIAWIQKLLHKTPYIITEHWSRYLPGNDFGGFIRKLATKIVVRNAKLVTTVTDNLAKAMQNHGLKNDNYVVLPNVVNLDMFHISKKNTDATSHVPTIIHVSCFEDKSKNISGLLESLKIVEQKGIDFQCTLIGEGMDFDLMKTKAEELQLINKVSFTGLLEGQKLADELASGDFLVLSSNYENMPVVILEALASGLPVVSTNVGGIKEMIDETKGILVEPRNKEALAEAIIKMIETHNDYDPDYLRKSVIEKYGYESVGKFLDSIYNK
;
A
#
# COMPACT_ATOMS: atom_id res chain seq x y z
N MET A 1 3.08 -4.19 34.94
CA MET A 1 2.46 -2.86 34.88
C MET A 1 1.82 -2.73 33.50
N ASN A 2 0.50 -2.56 33.41
CA ASN A 2 -0.16 -2.27 32.12
C ASN A 2 0.38 -0.93 31.63
N LYS A 3 1.07 -0.93 30.50
CA LYS A 3 1.54 0.27 29.83
C LYS A 3 0.33 1.11 29.41
N GLU A 4 0.33 2.41 29.74
CA GLU A 4 -0.73 3.32 29.33
C GLU A 4 -0.74 3.44 27.79
N ARG A 5 -1.92 3.25 27.18
CA ARG A 5 -2.09 3.36 25.73
C ARG A 5 -2.11 4.84 25.33
N LYS A 6 -1.28 5.20 24.36
CA LYS A 6 -1.28 6.57 23.81
C LYS A 6 -2.41 6.76 22.82
N HIS A 7 -2.96 7.98 22.81
CA HIS A 7 -3.92 8.37 21.78
C HIS A 7 -3.22 9.01 20.59
N ILE A 8 -3.13 8.26 19.50
CA ILE A 8 -2.46 8.65 18.27
C ILE A 8 -3.49 9.00 17.20
N VAL A 9 -3.39 10.18 16.58
CA VAL A 9 -4.23 10.50 15.42
C VAL A 9 -3.47 10.31 14.11
N PHE A 10 -3.98 9.47 13.23
CA PHE A 10 -3.51 9.34 11.86
C PHE A 10 -4.16 10.40 10.98
N LEU A 11 -3.37 11.29 10.41
CA LEU A 11 -3.79 12.15 9.32
C LEU A 11 -3.48 11.46 8.01
N ALA A 12 -4.48 10.84 7.40
CA ALA A 12 -4.31 10.02 6.20
C ALA A 12 -4.64 10.81 4.92
N ARG A 13 -3.73 10.76 3.93
CA ARG A 13 -4.00 11.30 2.60
C ARG A 13 -4.75 10.29 1.74
N TRP A 14 -4.47 9.02 1.90
CA TRP A 14 -5.11 7.88 1.27
C TRP A 14 -5.63 6.96 2.37
N TYR A 15 -6.88 6.56 2.25
CA TYR A 15 -7.54 5.65 3.18
C TYR A 15 -8.79 5.08 2.54
N PRO A 16 -9.20 3.85 2.84
CA PRO A 16 -10.41 3.24 2.29
C PRO A 16 -11.65 4.09 2.52
N HIS A 17 -12.46 4.22 1.48
CA HIS A 17 -13.67 5.01 1.53
C HIS A 17 -14.79 4.43 0.66
N ARG A 18 -16.02 4.92 0.79
CA ARG A 18 -17.20 4.36 0.15
C ARG A 18 -17.18 4.30 -1.40
N TYR A 19 -16.27 4.99 -2.06
CA TYR A 19 -16.12 4.97 -3.52
C TYR A 19 -14.98 4.06 -3.98
N ASP A 20 -14.05 3.74 -3.10
CA ASP A 20 -12.91 2.87 -3.36
C ASP A 20 -12.43 2.25 -2.03
N PRO A 21 -12.82 1.00 -1.73
CA PRO A 21 -12.46 0.32 -0.50
C PRO A 21 -10.98 -0.10 -0.45
N MET A 22 -10.28 -0.12 -1.60
CA MET A 22 -8.87 -0.47 -1.68
C MET A 22 -7.94 0.74 -1.58
N PHE A 23 -8.49 1.96 -1.69
CA PHE A 23 -7.70 3.18 -1.72
C PHE A 23 -6.96 3.42 -0.40
N GLY A 24 -5.64 3.27 -0.42
CA GLY A 24 -4.83 3.48 0.78
C GLY A 24 -4.95 2.38 1.84
N LEU A 25 -5.31 1.15 1.46
CA LEU A 25 -5.45 -0.01 2.34
C LEU A 25 -4.19 -0.23 3.20
N PHE A 26 -3.00 0.06 2.67
CA PHE A 26 -1.74 -0.01 3.43
C PHE A 26 -1.69 0.96 4.62
N VAL A 27 -2.35 2.13 4.55
CA VAL A 27 -2.48 3.05 5.70
C VAL A 27 -3.45 2.49 6.73
N GLN A 28 -4.55 1.87 6.29
CA GLN A 28 -5.48 1.18 7.19
C GLN A 28 -4.77 0.06 7.94
N ARG A 29 -4.01 -0.79 7.25
CA ARG A 29 -3.24 -1.88 7.86
C ARG A 29 -2.23 -1.35 8.90
N HIS A 30 -1.58 -0.21 8.66
CA HIS A 30 -0.74 0.45 9.68
C HIS A 30 -1.56 0.94 10.89
N ALA A 31 -2.75 1.50 10.67
CA ALA A 31 -3.62 1.94 11.77
C ALA A 31 -4.09 0.75 12.61
N GLU A 32 -4.47 -0.35 11.99
CA GLU A 32 -4.86 -1.59 12.65
C GLU A 32 -3.69 -2.22 13.44
N ALA A 33 -2.49 -2.25 12.86
CA ALA A 33 -1.29 -2.71 13.56
C ALA A 33 -0.97 -1.84 14.79
N ALA A 34 -1.06 -0.51 14.65
CA ALA A 34 -0.86 0.41 15.75
C ALA A 34 -1.95 0.26 16.84
N ALA A 35 -3.18 -0.08 16.43
CA ALA A 35 -4.32 -0.26 17.35
C ALA A 35 -4.19 -1.48 18.27
N LEU A 36 -3.29 -2.40 18.00
CA LEU A 36 -2.95 -3.48 18.91
C LEU A 36 -2.35 -2.96 20.23
N PHE A 37 -1.61 -1.85 20.19
CA PHE A 37 -0.85 -1.33 21.32
C PHE A 37 -1.25 0.08 21.75
N ASN A 38 -1.93 0.84 20.92
CA ASN A 38 -2.30 2.24 21.13
C ASN A 38 -3.77 2.47 20.79
N ASP A 39 -4.29 3.63 21.18
CA ASP A 39 -5.63 4.05 20.79
C ASP A 39 -5.54 4.93 19.55
N ILE A 40 -6.10 4.45 18.44
CA ILE A 40 -5.92 5.05 17.15
C ILE A 40 -7.20 5.74 16.68
N THR A 41 -7.07 7.02 16.29
CA THR A 41 -8.10 7.76 15.56
C THR A 41 -7.58 8.11 14.17
N VAL A 42 -8.27 7.71 13.11
CA VAL A 42 -7.95 8.10 11.74
C VAL A 42 -8.82 9.26 11.31
N VAL A 43 -8.21 10.31 10.77
CA VAL A 43 -8.90 11.43 10.11
C VAL A 43 -8.56 11.41 8.63
N TYR A 44 -9.60 11.23 7.82
CA TYR A 44 -9.49 11.19 6.37
C TYR A 44 -10.52 12.12 5.73
N SER A 45 -10.13 12.86 4.69
CA SER A 45 -11.03 13.74 3.98
C SER A 45 -11.02 13.49 2.48
N GLN A 46 -12.21 13.26 1.91
CA GLN A 46 -12.41 12.92 0.50
C GLN A 46 -13.29 13.96 -0.21
N GLN A 47 -12.81 14.44 -1.36
CA GLN A 47 -13.62 15.22 -2.28
C GLN A 47 -14.53 14.30 -3.09
N THR A 48 -15.82 14.62 -3.16
CA THR A 48 -16.79 13.90 -3.97
C THR A 48 -16.95 14.58 -5.33
N THR A 49 -17.10 13.77 -6.37
CA THR A 49 -17.54 14.20 -7.70
C THR A 49 -19.00 13.82 -7.89
N ASP A 50 -19.75 14.56 -8.74
CA ASP A 50 -21.19 14.34 -8.95
C ASP A 50 -21.53 12.95 -9.56
N ASN A 51 -20.53 12.19 -10.03
CA ASN A 51 -20.69 10.93 -10.75
C ASN A 51 -20.38 9.67 -9.92
N GLY A 52 -20.16 9.79 -8.62
CA GLY A 52 -19.84 8.64 -7.78
C GLY A 52 -21.08 7.80 -7.44
N GLN A 53 -21.24 6.63 -8.06
CA GLN A 53 -22.18 5.62 -7.56
C GLN A 53 -21.76 5.22 -6.14
N GLN A 54 -22.73 5.22 -5.23
CA GLN A 54 -22.52 4.73 -3.86
C GLN A 54 -22.46 3.21 -3.91
N THR A 55 -21.27 2.64 -3.74
CA THR A 55 -21.16 1.25 -3.33
C THR A 55 -21.26 1.21 -1.81
N LEU A 56 -22.46 1.02 -1.29
CA LEU A 56 -22.69 0.66 0.10
C LEU A 56 -22.58 -0.84 0.22
N SER A 57 -21.43 -1.34 0.66
CA SER A 57 -21.37 -2.65 1.31
C SER A 57 -21.58 -2.43 2.81
N THR A 58 -22.78 -2.61 3.27
CA THR A 58 -23.13 -2.70 4.69
C THR A 58 -23.07 -4.17 5.07
N ASP A 59 -21.93 -4.66 5.52
CA ASP A 59 -21.87 -5.88 6.32
C ASP A 59 -20.74 -5.79 7.34
N ASN A 60 -21.12 -6.06 8.57
CA ASN A 60 -20.42 -6.21 9.85
C ASN A 60 -20.54 -5.04 10.83
N GLN A 61 -21.41 -5.26 11.85
CA GLN A 61 -21.46 -4.72 13.21
C GLN A 61 -20.56 -3.50 13.53
N GLN A 62 -20.70 -2.41 12.80
CA GLN A 62 -19.93 -1.19 13.02
C GLN A 62 -20.85 -0.13 13.61
N THR A 63 -20.42 0.50 14.71
CA THR A 63 -21.12 1.67 15.25
C THR A 63 -20.92 2.84 14.28
N VAL A 64 -21.89 3.10 13.42
CA VAL A 64 -21.85 4.19 12.45
C VAL A 64 -22.55 5.42 13.03
N ARG A 65 -21.85 6.57 13.05
CA ARG A 65 -22.44 7.86 13.38
C ARG A 65 -22.25 8.81 12.22
N THR A 66 -23.34 9.33 11.67
CA THR A 66 -23.30 10.30 10.58
C THR A 66 -23.67 11.70 11.10
N TYR A 67 -22.84 12.68 10.79
CA TYR A 67 -23.04 14.09 11.11
C TYR A 67 -23.05 14.92 9.85
N CYS A 68 -23.83 16.00 9.82
CA CYS A 68 -23.79 16.95 8.72
C CYS A 68 -23.40 18.36 9.28
N ILE A 69 -22.22 18.81 8.91
CA ILE A 69 -21.75 20.19 9.16
C ILE A 69 -21.53 20.83 7.80
N ARG A 70 -22.56 21.47 7.25
CA ARG A 70 -22.50 22.02 5.86
C ARG A 70 -21.19 22.77 5.59
N PRO A 71 -20.48 22.49 4.47
CA PRO A 71 -20.81 21.59 3.37
C PRO A 71 -20.21 20.18 3.54
N PHE A 72 -19.98 19.68 4.76
CA PHE A 72 -19.29 18.43 5.08
C PHE A 72 -20.29 17.39 5.58
N GLU A 73 -20.21 16.19 5.02
CA GLU A 73 -20.80 14.96 5.56
C GLU A 73 -19.69 14.21 6.30
N ILE A 74 -19.94 13.81 7.53
CA ILE A 74 -18.97 13.19 8.42
C ILE A 74 -19.51 11.84 8.82
N VAL A 75 -18.74 10.79 8.55
CA VAL A 75 -19.02 9.41 8.95
C VAL A 75 -17.95 8.97 9.93
N ARG A 76 -18.36 8.61 11.14
CA ARG A 76 -17.47 8.06 12.19
C ARG A 76 -17.83 6.61 12.42
N THR A 77 -16.84 5.73 12.30
CA THR A 77 -16.97 4.27 12.46
C THR A 77 -15.89 3.76 13.39
N LEU A 78 -16.18 2.67 14.09
CA LEU A 78 -15.16 1.89 14.80
C LEU A 78 -14.95 0.58 14.02
N GLU A 79 -13.79 0.45 13.38
CA GLU A 79 -13.43 -0.67 12.51
C GLU A 79 -12.12 -1.28 13.01
N ASN A 80 -12.08 -2.57 13.34
CA ASN A 80 -10.86 -3.26 13.80
C ASN A 80 -10.12 -2.52 14.93
N ASN A 81 -10.85 -2.02 15.93
CA ASN A 81 -10.34 -1.18 17.02
C ASN A 81 -9.76 0.19 16.60
N VAL A 82 -10.01 0.63 15.38
CA VAL A 82 -9.63 1.94 14.86
C VAL A 82 -10.84 2.85 14.79
N ASP A 83 -10.80 3.98 15.49
CA ASP A 83 -11.82 5.03 15.42
C ASP A 83 -11.60 5.86 14.15
N THR A 84 -12.43 5.71 13.14
CA THR A 84 -12.24 6.32 11.82
C THR A 84 -13.24 7.43 11.57
N ILE A 85 -12.75 8.62 11.24
CA ILE A 85 -13.53 9.82 10.91
C ILE A 85 -13.31 10.16 9.44
N ARG A 86 -14.27 9.81 8.58
CA ARG A 86 -14.28 10.12 7.15
C ARG A 86 -15.11 11.36 6.89
N ILE A 87 -14.55 12.34 6.17
CA ILE A 87 -15.20 13.61 5.89
C ILE A 87 -15.33 13.78 4.38
N TYR A 88 -16.57 13.77 3.90
CA TYR A 88 -16.89 13.92 2.49
C TYR A 88 -17.36 15.33 2.19
N TYR A 89 -16.92 15.91 1.07
CA TYR A 89 -17.37 17.22 0.64
C TYR A 89 -17.25 17.41 -0.87
N LYS A 90 -18.22 18.14 -1.46
CA LYS A 90 -18.22 18.45 -2.87
C LYS A 90 -17.03 19.34 -3.25
N LYS A 91 -16.30 18.95 -4.30
CA LYS A 91 -15.18 19.73 -4.83
C LYS A 91 -15.69 21.06 -5.40
N PRO A 92 -15.25 22.22 -4.87
CA PRO A 92 -15.61 23.50 -5.46
C PRO A 92 -14.83 23.77 -6.74
N LYS A 93 -15.43 24.54 -7.67
CA LYS A 93 -14.77 24.94 -8.93
C LYS A 93 -13.54 25.83 -8.64
N ASN A 94 -13.63 26.70 -7.65
CA ASN A 94 -12.53 27.61 -7.26
C ASN A 94 -11.43 26.85 -6.50
N LYS A 95 -10.17 26.94 -6.97
CA LYS A 95 -9.01 26.27 -6.39
C LYS A 95 -8.69 26.71 -4.95
N ILE A 96 -8.86 28.01 -4.65
CA ILE A 96 -8.62 28.56 -3.29
C ILE A 96 -9.67 28.00 -2.34
N LEU A 97 -10.94 28.04 -2.71
CA LEU A 97 -12.03 27.48 -1.91
C LEU A 97 -11.88 25.96 -1.71
N SER A 98 -11.37 25.24 -2.72
CA SER A 98 -11.03 23.82 -2.60
C SER A 98 -9.96 23.59 -1.56
N LEU A 99 -8.93 24.43 -1.53
CA LEU A 99 -7.87 24.37 -0.54
C LEU A 99 -8.41 24.67 0.87
N LEU A 100 -9.18 25.72 1.02
CA LEU A 100 -9.79 26.08 2.30
C LEU A 100 -10.73 25.00 2.84
N ARG A 101 -11.54 24.38 1.96
CA ARG A 101 -12.39 23.24 2.37
C ARG A 101 -11.58 22.05 2.81
N PHE A 102 -10.49 21.74 2.11
CA PHE A 102 -9.58 20.65 2.54
C PHE A 102 -9.03 20.89 3.95
N TYR A 103 -8.50 22.06 4.23
CA TYR A 103 -7.99 22.39 5.57
C TYR A 103 -9.11 22.36 6.62
N ARG A 104 -10.26 22.95 6.32
CA ARG A 104 -11.41 22.96 7.24
C ARG A 104 -11.94 21.55 7.52
N ALA A 105 -12.03 20.66 6.53
CA ALA A 105 -12.41 19.27 6.73
C ALA A 105 -11.48 18.57 7.73
N ASN A 106 -10.18 18.63 7.49
CA ASN A 106 -9.21 17.99 8.38
C ASN A 106 -9.20 18.59 9.79
N MET A 107 -9.38 19.91 9.92
CA MET A 107 -9.50 20.56 11.24
C MET A 107 -10.76 20.15 11.99
N ILE A 108 -11.88 19.95 11.29
CA ILE A 108 -13.12 19.39 11.88
C ILE A 108 -12.85 17.97 12.37
N GLY A 109 -12.22 17.11 11.54
CA GLY A 109 -11.86 15.76 11.92
C GLY A 109 -10.97 15.69 13.16
N LEU A 110 -9.92 16.51 13.21
CA LEU A 110 -9.06 16.64 14.38
C LEU A 110 -9.81 17.10 15.64
N ARG A 111 -10.77 18.01 15.50
CA ARG A 111 -11.58 18.47 16.63
C ARG A 111 -12.51 17.37 17.15
N LEU A 112 -13.12 16.62 16.25
CA LEU A 112 -14.00 15.51 16.59
C LEU A 112 -13.23 14.35 17.24
N GLY A 113 -12.06 14.00 16.73
CA GLY A 113 -11.24 12.93 17.27
C GLY A 113 -10.64 13.26 18.66
N ARG A 114 -10.60 14.54 19.08
CA ARG A 114 -10.26 14.94 20.46
C ARG A 114 -11.36 14.65 21.47
N LYS A 115 -12.43 13.99 21.05
CA LYS A 115 -13.53 13.54 21.88
C LYS A 115 -13.74 12.05 21.66
N ASP A 116 -13.96 11.32 22.73
CA ASP A 116 -14.33 9.92 22.64
C ASP A 116 -15.73 9.77 22.00
N GLY A 117 -16.17 8.52 21.80
CA GLY A 117 -17.50 8.24 21.27
C GLY A 117 -18.66 8.75 22.13
N ARG A 118 -18.43 9.15 23.40
CA ARG A 118 -19.41 9.74 24.32
C ARG A 118 -19.35 11.26 24.35
N GLY A 119 -18.31 11.85 23.72
CA GLY A 119 -18.10 13.29 23.69
C GLY A 119 -17.13 13.84 24.74
N GLU A 120 -16.55 12.95 25.57
CA GLU A 120 -15.58 13.31 26.59
C GLU A 120 -14.25 13.75 25.96
N PRO A 121 -13.56 14.75 26.54
CA PRO A 121 -12.28 15.23 26.04
C PRO A 121 -11.22 14.13 26.02
N ARG A 122 -10.55 13.98 24.88
CA ARG A 122 -9.46 13.03 24.69
C ARG A 122 -8.35 13.67 23.85
N PRO A 123 -7.36 14.33 24.48
CA PRO A 123 -6.28 14.95 23.75
C PRO A 123 -5.45 13.92 22.96
N TYR A 124 -4.75 14.38 21.92
CA TYR A 124 -3.78 13.55 21.21
C TYR A 124 -2.41 13.64 21.85
N ASP A 125 -1.76 12.51 22.05
CA ASP A 125 -0.37 12.45 22.45
C ASP A 125 0.55 12.72 21.26
N LEU A 126 0.12 12.30 20.03
CA LEU A 126 0.92 12.42 18.83
C LEU A 126 0.04 12.44 17.57
N ILE A 127 0.47 13.18 16.57
CA ILE A 127 -0.09 13.15 15.21
C ILE A 127 0.83 12.32 14.31
N HIS A 128 0.28 11.32 13.63
CA HIS A 128 0.98 10.51 12.63
C HIS A 128 0.48 10.87 11.23
N VAL A 129 1.29 11.54 10.44
CA VAL A 129 0.94 11.94 9.06
C VAL A 129 1.31 10.83 8.09
N HIS A 130 0.32 10.29 7.39
CA HIS A 130 0.55 9.35 6.31
C HIS A 130 0.44 10.04 4.95
N ILE A 131 1.53 10.00 4.20
CA ILE A 131 1.74 10.66 2.91
C ILE A 131 1.86 12.18 3.05
N LEU A 132 3.10 12.63 2.99
CA LEU A 132 3.53 13.99 3.20
C LEU A 132 3.07 14.93 2.07
N THR A 133 1.92 15.53 2.26
CA THR A 133 1.36 16.55 1.38
C THR A 133 0.95 17.76 2.22
N ARG A 134 -0.21 18.33 1.94
CA ARG A 134 -0.81 19.43 2.73
C ARG A 134 -1.10 19.04 4.18
N LEU A 135 -1.24 17.73 4.48
CA LEU A 135 -1.49 17.23 5.84
C LEU A 135 -0.32 17.49 6.79
N GLY A 136 0.91 17.41 6.28
CA GLY A 136 2.09 17.77 7.07
C GLY A 136 2.07 19.22 7.56
N VAL A 137 1.54 20.15 6.75
CA VAL A 137 1.35 21.54 7.17
C VAL A 137 0.34 21.64 8.31
N ILE A 138 -0.75 20.85 8.27
CA ILE A 138 -1.74 20.81 9.35
C ILE A 138 -1.08 20.30 10.64
N ALA A 139 -0.32 19.22 10.58
CA ALA A 139 0.38 18.67 11.74
C ALA A 139 1.40 19.65 12.32
N TRP A 140 2.16 20.35 11.46
CA TRP A 140 3.08 21.40 11.89
C TRP A 140 2.36 22.55 12.59
N ILE A 141 1.21 23.02 12.07
CA ILE A 141 0.38 24.04 12.72
C ILE A 141 -0.13 23.54 14.08
N GLN A 142 -0.58 22.29 14.19
CA GLN A 142 -1.00 21.68 15.48
C GLN A 142 0.15 21.65 16.50
N LYS A 143 1.38 21.36 16.06
CA LYS A 143 2.57 21.43 16.91
C LYS A 143 2.80 22.85 17.44
N LEU A 144 2.64 23.87 16.58
CA LEU A 144 2.83 25.28 16.99
C LEU A 144 1.74 25.75 17.96
N LEU A 145 0.48 25.42 17.70
CA LEU A 145 -0.67 25.92 18.48
C LEU A 145 -0.93 25.12 19.76
N HIS A 146 -0.74 23.80 19.70
CA HIS A 146 -1.13 22.89 20.78
C HIS A 146 0.05 22.09 21.36
N LYS A 147 1.27 22.33 20.88
CA LYS A 147 2.48 21.58 21.26
C LYS A 147 2.39 20.08 21.01
N THR A 148 1.40 19.60 20.24
CA THR A 148 1.24 18.20 19.90
C THR A 148 2.35 17.79 18.94
N PRO A 149 3.25 16.85 19.31
CA PRO A 149 4.30 16.38 18.42
C PRO A 149 3.72 15.64 17.21
N TYR A 150 4.49 15.54 16.12
CA TYR A 150 4.08 14.74 14.98
C TYR A 150 5.24 13.97 14.36
N ILE A 151 4.91 12.84 13.77
CA ILE A 151 5.77 12.02 12.93
C ILE A 151 5.16 11.90 11.53
N ILE A 152 5.97 11.45 10.58
CA ILE A 152 5.57 11.31 9.18
C ILE A 152 5.89 9.90 8.71
N THR A 153 4.96 9.24 8.01
CA THR A 153 5.25 8.06 7.18
C THR A 153 4.98 8.40 5.72
N GLU A 154 6.03 8.29 4.90
CA GLU A 154 5.90 8.50 3.47
C GLU A 154 5.81 7.18 2.72
N HIS A 155 4.84 7.10 1.80
CA HIS A 155 4.56 5.94 0.97
C HIS A 155 4.71 6.23 -0.52
N TRP A 156 4.70 7.52 -0.88
CA TRP A 156 4.58 7.91 -2.28
C TRP A 156 5.91 7.91 -3.00
N SER A 157 5.96 7.23 -4.14
CA SER A 157 7.12 7.15 -5.04
C SER A 157 7.54 8.48 -5.70
N ARG A 158 6.80 9.59 -5.46
CA ARG A 158 7.09 10.89 -6.10
C ARG A 158 8.50 11.45 -5.89
N TYR A 159 9.19 11.00 -4.86
CA TYR A 159 10.56 11.42 -4.55
C TYR A 159 11.61 10.57 -5.27
N LEU A 160 11.22 9.43 -5.83
CA LEU A 160 12.10 8.54 -6.56
C LEU A 160 12.52 9.17 -7.90
N PRO A 161 13.69 8.80 -8.46
CA PRO A 161 14.14 9.26 -9.75
C PRO A 161 13.10 9.07 -10.85
N GLY A 162 12.98 10.03 -11.76
CA GLY A 162 11.98 10.00 -12.84
C GLY A 162 10.59 10.51 -12.47
N ASN A 163 10.32 10.81 -11.18
CA ASN A 163 9.06 11.38 -10.72
C ASN A 163 9.16 12.88 -10.41
N ASP A 164 8.02 13.57 -10.45
CA ASP A 164 7.97 15.03 -10.25
C ASP A 164 7.74 15.40 -8.77
N PHE A 165 8.83 15.81 -8.10
CA PHE A 165 8.77 16.56 -6.87
C PHE A 165 9.09 18.03 -7.17
N GLY A 166 8.16 18.74 -7.83
CA GLY A 166 8.32 20.11 -8.33
C GLY A 166 7.59 21.17 -7.51
N GLY A 167 7.87 22.46 -7.86
CA GLY A 167 7.22 23.64 -7.28
C GLY A 167 7.92 24.19 -6.03
N PHE A 168 8.39 25.46 -6.12
CA PHE A 168 9.18 26.11 -5.06
C PHE A 168 8.45 26.15 -3.71
N ILE A 169 7.18 26.60 -3.68
CA ILE A 169 6.39 26.69 -2.43
C ILE A 169 6.20 25.32 -1.80
N ARG A 170 5.91 24.30 -2.63
CA ARG A 170 5.77 22.92 -2.16
C ARG A 170 7.06 22.41 -1.53
N LYS A 171 8.20 22.58 -2.23
CA LYS A 171 9.52 22.17 -1.72
C LYS A 171 9.85 22.85 -0.39
N LEU A 172 9.62 24.16 -0.29
CA LEU A 172 9.88 24.91 0.93
C LEU A 172 9.00 24.44 2.09
N ALA A 173 7.68 24.35 1.88
CA ALA A 173 6.75 23.86 2.90
C ALA A 173 7.08 22.44 3.34
N THR A 174 7.41 21.54 2.39
CA THR A 174 7.80 20.16 2.71
C THR A 174 9.09 20.11 3.54
N LYS A 175 10.11 20.94 3.20
CA LYS A 175 11.35 21.03 3.98
C LYS A 175 11.10 21.48 5.42
N ILE A 176 10.26 22.52 5.61
CA ILE A 176 9.90 23.01 6.95
C ILE A 176 9.21 21.89 7.75
N VAL A 177 8.24 21.24 7.15
CA VAL A 177 7.46 20.17 7.80
C VAL A 177 8.34 18.98 8.18
N VAL A 178 9.17 18.50 7.26
CA VAL A 178 10.08 17.36 7.49
C VAL A 178 11.09 17.70 8.60
N ARG A 179 11.71 18.86 8.56
CA ARG A 179 12.68 19.29 9.57
C ARG A 179 12.09 19.40 10.98
N ASN A 180 10.83 19.76 11.09
CA ASN A 180 10.15 19.95 12.37
C ASN A 180 9.42 18.70 12.89
N ALA A 181 9.37 17.62 12.11
CA ALA A 181 8.84 16.35 12.58
C ALA A 181 9.75 15.74 13.68
N LYS A 182 9.17 15.05 14.64
CA LYS A 182 9.90 14.31 15.67
C LYS A 182 10.69 13.14 15.05
N LEU A 183 10.09 12.52 14.04
CA LEU A 183 10.62 11.37 13.31
C LEU A 183 10.02 11.38 11.90
N VAL A 184 10.77 10.90 10.92
CA VAL A 184 10.30 10.61 9.57
C VAL A 184 10.48 9.14 9.30
N THR A 185 9.41 8.46 8.93
CA THR A 185 9.49 7.09 8.47
C THR A 185 9.18 6.99 6.98
N THR A 186 9.78 6.03 6.33
CA THR A 186 9.54 5.67 4.94
C THR A 186 9.36 4.16 4.84
N VAL A 187 8.62 3.70 3.85
CA VAL A 187 8.38 2.25 3.72
C VAL A 187 9.63 1.48 3.25
N THR A 188 10.61 2.18 2.66
CA THR A 188 11.90 1.62 2.21
C THR A 188 13.05 2.58 2.49
N ASP A 189 14.25 2.07 2.63
CA ASP A 189 15.48 2.87 2.73
C ASP A 189 15.75 3.65 1.44
N ASN A 190 15.42 3.03 0.28
CA ASN A 190 15.51 3.70 -1.02
C ASN A 190 14.68 4.99 -1.06
N LEU A 191 13.46 4.97 -0.52
CA LEU A 191 12.61 6.16 -0.44
C LEU A 191 13.19 7.20 0.55
N ALA A 192 13.74 6.76 1.69
CA ALA A 192 14.41 7.65 2.64
C ALA A 192 15.56 8.42 1.99
N LYS A 193 16.45 7.70 1.30
CA LYS A 193 17.57 8.29 0.56
C LYS A 193 17.10 9.26 -0.53
N ALA A 194 16.06 8.89 -1.29
CA ALA A 194 15.49 9.77 -2.30
C ALA A 194 14.93 11.08 -1.70
N MET A 195 14.21 11.01 -0.57
CA MET A 195 13.75 12.20 0.13
C MET A 195 14.90 13.07 0.62
N GLN A 196 15.93 12.48 1.21
CA GLN A 196 17.13 13.21 1.68
C GLN A 196 17.87 13.88 0.52
N ASN A 197 17.98 13.24 -0.64
CA ASN A 197 18.58 13.81 -1.85
C ASN A 197 17.82 15.05 -2.36
N HIS A 198 16.49 15.13 -2.09
CA HIS A 198 15.71 16.34 -2.32
C HIS A 198 15.91 17.44 -1.23
N GLY A 199 16.81 17.21 -0.27
CA GLY A 199 17.10 18.12 0.83
C GLY A 199 16.02 18.13 1.91
N LEU A 200 15.24 17.05 2.03
CA LEU A 200 14.27 16.82 3.09
C LEU A 200 15.00 16.23 4.30
N LYS A 201 15.68 17.10 5.06
CA LYS A 201 16.56 16.70 6.17
C LYS A 201 15.78 16.59 7.48
N ASN A 202 15.99 15.49 8.20
CA ASN A 202 15.59 15.24 9.57
C ASN A 202 16.64 14.31 10.20
N ASP A 203 16.95 14.49 11.49
CA ASP A 203 17.98 13.69 12.15
C ASP A 203 17.52 12.26 12.46
N ASN A 204 16.22 12.01 12.37
CA ASN A 204 15.59 10.74 12.71
C ASN A 204 14.82 10.18 11.50
N TYR A 205 15.50 9.51 10.57
CA TYR A 205 14.87 8.70 9.53
C TYR A 205 14.88 7.23 9.93
N VAL A 206 13.74 6.55 9.78
CA VAL A 206 13.58 5.12 10.10
C VAL A 206 12.72 4.45 9.05
N VAL A 207 13.00 3.19 8.70
CA VAL A 207 12.16 2.40 7.80
C VAL A 207 11.00 1.80 8.59
N LEU A 208 9.77 2.08 8.17
CA LEU A 208 8.52 1.47 8.65
C LEU A 208 7.90 0.70 7.48
N PRO A 209 8.05 -0.62 7.40
CA PRO A 209 7.55 -1.38 6.26
C PRO A 209 6.02 -1.45 6.22
N ASN A 210 5.46 -1.76 5.04
CA ASN A 210 4.05 -2.07 4.90
C ASN A 210 3.67 -3.33 5.68
N VAL A 211 2.36 -3.45 6.00
CA VAL A 211 1.80 -4.58 6.75
C VAL A 211 1.09 -5.54 5.80
N VAL A 212 1.27 -6.84 6.01
CA VAL A 212 0.51 -7.90 5.34
C VAL A 212 -0.42 -8.60 6.34
N ASN A 213 -1.62 -8.98 5.86
CA ASN A 213 -2.57 -9.76 6.64
C ASN A 213 -2.23 -11.25 6.53
N LEU A 214 -1.53 -11.77 7.52
CA LEU A 214 -1.06 -13.15 7.56
C LEU A 214 -2.17 -14.18 7.79
N ASP A 215 -3.30 -13.77 8.35
CA ASP A 215 -4.45 -14.68 8.59
C ASP A 215 -5.19 -14.98 7.27
N MET A 216 -5.11 -14.07 6.32
CA MET A 216 -5.74 -14.21 5.01
C MET A 216 -4.89 -15.04 4.04
N PHE A 217 -3.58 -14.77 3.97
CA PHE A 217 -2.66 -15.43 3.05
C PHE A 217 -2.08 -16.70 3.69
N HIS A 218 -2.18 -17.82 3.00
CA HIS A 218 -1.79 -19.13 3.50
C HIS A 218 -1.06 -19.97 2.45
N ILE A 219 -0.24 -20.90 2.90
CA ILE A 219 0.41 -21.88 2.02
C ILE A 219 -0.62 -22.93 1.64
N SER A 220 -0.82 -23.14 0.33
CA SER A 220 -1.66 -24.23 -0.17
C SER A 220 -0.91 -25.57 -0.07
N LYS A 221 -1.61 -26.62 0.38
CA LYS A 221 -1.10 -27.99 0.27
C LYS A 221 -1.28 -28.43 -1.18
N LYS A 222 -0.29 -28.21 -2.01
CA LYS A 222 -0.29 -28.74 -3.40
C LYS A 222 -0.08 -30.25 -3.36
N ASN A 223 -0.86 -30.98 -4.14
CA ASN A 223 -0.57 -32.39 -4.39
C ASN A 223 0.65 -32.47 -5.31
N THR A 224 1.82 -32.72 -4.74
CA THR A 224 3.10 -32.87 -5.45
C THR A 224 3.20 -34.15 -6.31
N ASP A 225 2.19 -35.00 -6.28
CA ASP A 225 2.19 -36.31 -6.98
C ASP A 225 1.79 -36.25 -8.47
N ALA A 226 1.50 -35.07 -9.02
CA ALA A 226 1.14 -34.92 -10.42
C ALA A 226 2.39 -34.87 -11.31
N THR A 227 2.73 -35.97 -11.94
CA THR A 227 3.83 -36.09 -12.93
C THR A 227 3.64 -35.24 -14.20
N SER A 228 2.61 -34.40 -14.26
CA SER A 228 2.28 -33.51 -15.39
C SER A 228 1.77 -32.14 -14.93
N HIS A 229 2.33 -31.56 -13.84
CA HIS A 229 1.95 -30.22 -13.40
C HIS A 229 2.49 -29.16 -14.36
N VAL A 230 1.59 -28.35 -14.93
CA VAL A 230 1.96 -27.16 -15.72
C VAL A 230 2.13 -25.99 -14.76
N PRO A 231 3.33 -25.37 -14.68
CA PRO A 231 3.58 -24.28 -13.74
C PRO A 231 2.63 -23.09 -13.92
N THR A 232 2.07 -22.60 -12.83
CA THR A 232 1.12 -21.49 -12.80
C THR A 232 1.78 -20.22 -12.28
N ILE A 233 1.90 -19.25 -13.14
CA ILE A 233 2.47 -17.92 -12.88
C ILE A 233 1.35 -16.99 -12.43
N ILE A 234 1.54 -16.25 -11.34
CA ILE A 234 0.61 -15.22 -10.90
C ILE A 234 1.23 -13.83 -11.12
N HIS A 235 0.43 -12.91 -11.65
CA HIS A 235 0.74 -11.49 -11.68
C HIS A 235 -0.41 -10.69 -11.07
N VAL A 236 -0.10 -9.77 -10.15
CA VAL A 236 -1.11 -8.93 -9.51
C VAL A 236 -0.68 -7.46 -9.59
N SER A 237 -1.44 -6.63 -10.27
CA SER A 237 -1.17 -5.19 -10.32
C SER A 237 -2.40 -4.39 -10.75
N CYS A 238 -2.34 -3.05 -10.58
CA CYS A 238 -3.22 -2.17 -11.35
C CYS A 238 -2.75 -2.17 -12.82
N PHE A 239 -3.70 -2.20 -13.77
CA PHE A 239 -3.38 -2.21 -15.20
C PHE A 239 -3.10 -0.78 -15.70
N GLU A 240 -1.95 -0.24 -15.29
CA GLU A 240 -1.31 0.96 -15.82
C GLU A 240 0.04 0.54 -16.41
N ASP A 241 0.08 0.28 -17.71
CA ASP A 241 1.23 -0.34 -18.37
C ASP A 241 2.51 0.49 -18.25
N LYS A 242 2.37 1.81 -18.26
CA LYS A 242 3.50 2.73 -18.04
C LYS A 242 4.28 2.42 -16.76
N SER A 243 3.59 2.05 -15.69
CA SER A 243 4.20 1.76 -14.39
C SER A 243 4.45 0.28 -14.17
N LYS A 244 3.53 -0.59 -14.60
CA LYS A 244 3.56 -2.03 -14.33
C LYS A 244 4.19 -2.85 -15.45
N ASN A 245 4.32 -2.29 -16.66
CA ASN A 245 4.98 -2.92 -17.81
C ASN A 245 4.40 -4.32 -18.12
N ILE A 246 3.08 -4.42 -18.10
CA ILE A 246 2.36 -5.68 -18.35
C ILE A 246 2.58 -6.11 -19.79
N SER A 247 2.67 -5.13 -20.71
CA SER A 247 3.05 -5.38 -22.10
C SER A 247 4.40 -6.08 -22.22
N GLY A 248 5.41 -5.66 -21.45
CA GLY A 248 6.71 -6.31 -21.38
C GLY A 248 6.66 -7.72 -20.77
N LEU A 249 5.79 -7.95 -19.78
CA LEU A 249 5.54 -9.29 -19.24
C LEU A 249 4.96 -10.21 -20.33
N LEU A 250 3.93 -9.77 -21.06
CA LEU A 250 3.34 -10.56 -22.15
C LEU A 250 4.38 -10.88 -23.24
N GLU A 251 5.25 -9.94 -23.61
CA GLU A 251 6.35 -10.19 -24.55
C GLU A 251 7.36 -11.20 -24.00
N SER A 252 7.67 -11.16 -22.69
CA SER A 252 8.55 -12.14 -22.05
C SER A 252 7.91 -13.53 -22.04
N LEU A 253 6.62 -13.63 -21.72
CA LEU A 253 5.87 -14.91 -21.79
C LEU A 253 5.84 -15.48 -23.21
N LYS A 254 5.77 -14.65 -24.24
CA LYS A 254 5.87 -15.09 -25.63
C LYS A 254 7.24 -15.70 -25.95
N ILE A 255 8.32 -15.13 -25.41
CA ILE A 255 9.68 -15.71 -25.56
C ILE A 255 9.74 -17.09 -24.86
N VAL A 256 9.15 -17.23 -23.66
CA VAL A 256 9.09 -18.51 -22.93
C VAL A 256 8.36 -19.57 -23.77
N GLU A 257 7.19 -19.22 -24.33
CA GLU A 257 6.42 -20.11 -25.19
C GLU A 257 7.19 -20.55 -26.45
N GLN A 258 7.87 -19.59 -27.11
CA GLN A 258 8.68 -19.86 -28.31
C GLN A 258 9.87 -20.80 -28.05
N LYS A 259 10.33 -20.89 -26.80
CA LYS A 259 11.33 -21.87 -26.36
C LYS A 259 10.73 -23.26 -26.07
N GLY A 260 9.41 -23.46 -26.29
CA GLY A 260 8.72 -24.73 -26.11
C GLY A 260 8.42 -25.06 -24.65
N ILE A 261 8.50 -24.09 -23.74
CA ILE A 261 8.23 -24.29 -22.31
C ILE A 261 6.74 -24.07 -22.04
N ASP A 262 6.12 -25.00 -21.34
CA ASP A 262 4.70 -24.92 -20.99
C ASP A 262 4.50 -24.18 -19.68
N PHE A 263 3.43 -23.36 -19.60
CA PHE A 263 3.03 -22.59 -18.42
C PHE A 263 1.57 -22.15 -18.53
N GLN A 264 0.97 -21.81 -17.41
CA GLN A 264 -0.24 -20.99 -17.32
C GLN A 264 0.10 -19.68 -16.59
N CYS A 265 -0.56 -18.58 -16.94
CA CYS A 265 -0.36 -17.30 -16.27
C CYS A 265 -1.70 -16.63 -15.97
N THR A 266 -1.93 -16.27 -14.70
CA THR A 266 -3.11 -15.52 -14.27
C THR A 266 -2.72 -14.07 -14.01
N LEU A 267 -3.32 -13.14 -14.76
CA LEU A 267 -3.18 -11.70 -14.60
C LEU A 267 -4.37 -11.14 -13.80
N ILE A 268 -4.09 -10.64 -12.59
CA ILE A 268 -5.09 -10.19 -11.62
C ILE A 268 -5.03 -8.68 -11.50
N GLY A 269 -6.16 -8.01 -11.61
CA GLY A 269 -6.31 -6.58 -11.41
C GLY A 269 -7.14 -5.89 -12.49
N GLU A 270 -7.28 -4.58 -12.33
CA GLU A 270 -8.02 -3.69 -13.24
C GLU A 270 -7.23 -2.39 -13.43
N GLY A 271 -7.58 -1.62 -14.46
CA GLY A 271 -6.99 -0.33 -14.73
C GLY A 271 -7.24 0.16 -16.15
N MET A 272 -6.68 1.32 -16.46
CA MET A 272 -6.96 1.99 -17.74
C MET A 272 -6.50 1.21 -18.98
N ASP A 273 -5.49 0.36 -18.83
CA ASP A 273 -4.90 -0.41 -19.94
C ASP A 273 -5.36 -1.88 -19.95
N PHE A 274 -6.37 -2.27 -19.14
CA PHE A 274 -6.81 -3.64 -19.01
C PHE A 274 -7.22 -4.27 -20.34
N ASP A 275 -8.11 -3.61 -21.12
CA ASP A 275 -8.56 -4.11 -22.42
C ASP A 275 -7.42 -4.09 -23.46
N LEU A 276 -6.53 -3.11 -23.39
CA LEU A 276 -5.35 -3.04 -24.24
C LEU A 276 -4.42 -4.25 -24.03
N MET A 277 -4.24 -4.66 -22.76
CA MET A 277 -3.41 -5.83 -22.44
C MET A 277 -4.05 -7.16 -22.90
N LYS A 278 -5.37 -7.27 -22.86
CA LYS A 278 -6.08 -8.42 -23.46
C LYS A 278 -5.85 -8.51 -24.96
N THR A 279 -6.05 -7.40 -25.67
CA THR A 279 -5.78 -7.34 -27.12
C THR A 279 -4.33 -7.70 -27.42
N LYS A 280 -3.37 -7.21 -26.63
CA LYS A 280 -1.96 -7.57 -26.81
C LYS A 280 -1.69 -9.05 -26.59
N ALA A 281 -2.34 -9.69 -25.64
CA ALA A 281 -2.21 -11.14 -25.41
C ALA A 281 -2.78 -11.95 -26.60
N GLU A 282 -3.87 -11.48 -27.22
CA GLU A 282 -4.43 -12.05 -28.46
C GLU A 282 -3.46 -11.90 -29.64
N GLU A 283 -2.90 -10.72 -29.88
CA GLU A 283 -1.91 -10.44 -30.90
C GLU A 283 -0.66 -11.33 -30.76
N LEU A 284 -0.23 -11.59 -29.52
CA LEU A 284 0.87 -12.48 -29.20
C LEU A 284 0.50 -13.97 -29.24
N GLN A 285 -0.77 -14.32 -29.50
CA GLN A 285 -1.29 -15.70 -29.52
C GLN A 285 -1.14 -16.43 -28.17
N LEU A 286 -1.26 -15.68 -27.04
CA LEU A 286 -1.12 -16.22 -25.68
C LEU A 286 -2.47 -16.55 -25.03
N ILE A 287 -3.59 -16.42 -25.72
CA ILE A 287 -4.94 -16.54 -25.16
C ILE A 287 -5.22 -17.89 -24.45
N ASN A 288 -4.56 -18.96 -24.86
CA ASN A 288 -4.71 -20.29 -24.25
C ASN A 288 -3.79 -20.48 -23.02
N LYS A 289 -2.87 -19.55 -22.76
CA LYS A 289 -1.87 -19.63 -21.67
C LYS A 289 -2.00 -18.50 -20.66
N VAL A 290 -2.68 -17.41 -21.02
CA VAL A 290 -2.82 -16.22 -20.18
C VAL A 290 -4.28 -15.95 -19.91
N SER A 291 -4.68 -15.93 -18.65
CA SER A 291 -6.03 -15.59 -18.19
C SER A 291 -6.05 -14.22 -17.50
N PHE A 292 -7.18 -13.50 -17.62
CA PHE A 292 -7.42 -12.20 -17.02
C PHE A 292 -8.63 -12.31 -16.10
N THR A 293 -8.44 -12.18 -14.79
CA THR A 293 -9.53 -12.36 -13.81
C THR A 293 -10.31 -11.07 -13.52
N GLY A 294 -9.75 -9.90 -13.86
CA GLY A 294 -10.21 -8.65 -13.29
C GLY A 294 -9.72 -8.49 -11.84
N LEU A 295 -10.32 -7.55 -11.10
CA LEU A 295 -9.96 -7.28 -9.71
C LEU A 295 -10.40 -8.44 -8.80
N LEU A 296 -9.45 -9.01 -8.09
CA LEU A 296 -9.71 -9.93 -6.96
C LEU A 296 -9.27 -9.26 -5.67
N GLU A 297 -10.07 -9.43 -4.62
CA GLU A 297 -9.85 -8.84 -3.31
C GLU A 297 -10.07 -9.87 -2.19
N GLY A 298 -9.48 -9.61 -1.02
CA GLY A 298 -9.70 -10.41 0.17
C GLY A 298 -9.35 -11.88 -0.03
N GLN A 299 -10.24 -12.79 0.40
CA GLN A 299 -10.01 -14.22 0.34
C GLN A 299 -9.83 -14.74 -1.09
N LYS A 300 -10.54 -14.16 -2.09
CA LYS A 300 -10.39 -14.57 -3.50
C LYS A 300 -8.97 -14.33 -4.03
N LEU A 301 -8.38 -13.20 -3.67
CA LEU A 301 -6.97 -12.92 -4.03
C LEU A 301 -6.02 -13.88 -3.30
N ALA A 302 -6.27 -14.16 -2.04
CA ALA A 302 -5.44 -15.08 -1.27
C ALA A 302 -5.50 -16.52 -1.81
N ASP A 303 -6.70 -16.98 -2.18
CA ASP A 303 -6.90 -18.31 -2.78
C ASP A 303 -6.21 -18.41 -4.14
N GLU A 304 -6.29 -17.36 -4.96
CA GLU A 304 -5.62 -17.33 -6.27
C GLU A 304 -4.10 -17.32 -6.13
N LEU A 305 -3.55 -16.52 -5.20
CA LEU A 305 -2.12 -16.57 -4.88
C LEU A 305 -1.71 -17.98 -4.41
N ALA A 306 -2.46 -18.57 -3.49
CA ALA A 306 -2.16 -19.90 -2.98
C ALA A 306 -2.22 -21.00 -4.05
N SER A 307 -2.93 -20.79 -5.16
CA SER A 307 -2.99 -21.72 -6.30
C SER A 307 -1.77 -21.64 -7.22
N GLY A 308 -1.07 -20.49 -7.26
CA GLY A 308 0.09 -20.26 -8.11
C GLY A 308 1.37 -20.97 -7.66
N ASP A 309 2.38 -21.04 -8.50
CA ASP A 309 3.70 -21.58 -8.18
C ASP A 309 4.71 -20.50 -7.87
N PHE A 310 4.59 -19.35 -8.51
CA PHE A 310 5.40 -18.17 -8.23
C PHE A 310 4.72 -16.87 -8.73
N LEU A 311 5.14 -15.75 -8.13
CA LEU A 311 4.70 -14.41 -8.55
C LEU A 311 5.69 -13.81 -9.54
N VAL A 312 5.17 -13.09 -10.57
CA VAL A 312 6.01 -12.27 -11.47
C VAL A 312 5.56 -10.81 -11.43
N LEU A 313 6.50 -9.88 -11.22
CA LEU A 313 6.28 -8.44 -11.35
C LEU A 313 7.28 -7.84 -12.34
N SER A 314 6.77 -7.22 -13.41
CA SER A 314 7.53 -6.60 -14.50
C SER A 314 7.70 -5.09 -14.37
N SER A 315 7.35 -4.52 -13.23
CA SER A 315 7.16 -3.08 -13.02
C SER A 315 8.36 -2.20 -13.41
N ASN A 316 8.07 -1.03 -13.99
CA ASN A 316 9.05 0.04 -14.21
C ASN A 316 9.25 0.91 -12.98
N TYR A 317 8.26 0.97 -12.09
CA TYR A 317 8.25 1.81 -10.89
C TYR A 317 7.56 1.08 -9.75
N GLU A 318 8.24 0.96 -8.62
CA GLU A 318 7.67 0.48 -7.35
C GLU A 318 8.30 1.26 -6.19
N ASN A 319 7.63 1.23 -5.06
CA ASN A 319 8.23 1.60 -3.80
C ASN A 319 8.39 0.37 -2.92
N MET A 320 7.31 -0.09 -2.32
CA MET A 320 7.22 -1.33 -1.56
C MET A 320 5.91 -2.04 -1.94
N PRO A 321 5.90 -2.86 -3.00
CA PRO A 321 4.69 -3.53 -3.45
C PRO A 321 4.23 -4.58 -2.44
N VAL A 322 3.02 -4.39 -1.88
CA VAL A 322 2.47 -5.28 -0.84
C VAL A 322 2.24 -6.68 -1.39
N VAL A 323 1.96 -6.83 -2.67
CA VAL A 323 1.74 -8.13 -3.31
C VAL A 323 2.96 -9.06 -3.20
N ILE A 324 4.18 -8.54 -3.14
CA ILE A 324 5.38 -9.36 -2.86
C ILE A 324 5.27 -9.99 -1.46
N LEU A 325 4.84 -9.22 -0.46
CA LEU A 325 4.65 -9.73 0.90
C LEU A 325 3.51 -10.75 0.94
N GLU A 326 2.44 -10.52 0.18
CA GLU A 326 1.28 -11.40 0.06
C GLU A 326 1.67 -12.73 -0.62
N ALA A 327 2.49 -12.69 -1.67
CA ALA A 327 3.02 -13.89 -2.33
C ALA A 327 3.94 -14.70 -1.41
N LEU A 328 4.93 -14.05 -0.78
CA LEU A 328 5.82 -14.70 0.18
C LEU A 328 5.06 -15.27 1.39
N ALA A 329 4.00 -14.58 1.86
CA ALA A 329 3.12 -15.09 2.92
C ALA A 329 2.31 -16.31 2.49
N SER A 330 2.06 -16.46 1.19
CA SER A 330 1.45 -17.64 0.55
C SER A 330 2.47 -18.73 0.20
N GLY A 331 3.75 -18.53 0.54
CA GLY A 331 4.83 -19.48 0.24
C GLY A 331 5.31 -19.45 -1.21
N LEU A 332 5.00 -18.39 -1.97
CA LEU A 332 5.40 -18.27 -3.37
C LEU A 332 6.72 -17.50 -3.52
N PRO A 333 7.72 -18.04 -4.22
CA PRO A 333 8.89 -17.28 -4.63
C PRO A 333 8.51 -16.23 -5.68
N VAL A 334 9.40 -15.25 -5.89
CA VAL A 334 9.09 -14.06 -6.70
C VAL A 334 10.13 -13.85 -7.80
N VAL A 335 9.68 -13.65 -9.03
CA VAL A 335 10.49 -13.02 -10.11
C VAL A 335 10.08 -11.57 -10.21
N SER A 336 11.01 -10.64 -10.12
CA SER A 336 10.67 -9.22 -10.20
C SER A 336 11.77 -8.39 -10.85
N THR A 337 11.36 -7.25 -11.41
CA THR A 337 12.30 -6.20 -11.78
C THR A 337 12.90 -5.53 -10.55
N ASN A 338 14.21 -5.21 -10.60
CA ASN A 338 14.95 -4.54 -9.54
C ASN A 338 14.69 -3.03 -9.55
N VAL A 339 13.50 -2.61 -9.15
CA VAL A 339 13.11 -1.20 -9.08
C VAL A 339 12.70 -0.78 -7.68
N GLY A 340 12.95 0.48 -7.34
CA GLY A 340 12.54 1.07 -6.07
C GLY A 340 13.13 0.35 -4.86
N GLY A 341 12.27 -0.11 -3.96
CA GLY A 341 12.65 -0.82 -2.74
C GLY A 341 12.54 -2.34 -2.83
N ILE A 342 12.30 -2.93 -4.01
CA ILE A 342 12.08 -4.38 -4.16
C ILE A 342 13.28 -5.18 -3.67
N LYS A 343 14.51 -4.73 -3.95
CA LYS A 343 15.73 -5.37 -3.46
C LYS A 343 15.89 -5.38 -1.93
N GLU A 344 15.10 -4.60 -1.21
CA GLU A 344 15.05 -4.63 0.25
C GLU A 344 14.14 -5.75 0.78
N MET A 345 13.34 -6.36 -0.11
CA MET A 345 12.37 -7.42 0.17
C MET A 345 12.81 -8.78 -0.35
N ILE A 346 13.44 -8.81 -1.52
CA ILE A 346 13.82 -10.01 -2.26
C ILE A 346 15.35 -10.14 -2.30
N ASP A 347 15.81 -11.28 -1.87
CA ASP A 347 17.15 -11.81 -2.04
C ASP A 347 17.07 -13.18 -2.76
N GLU A 348 18.20 -13.81 -3.01
CA GLU A 348 18.30 -15.11 -3.72
C GLU A 348 17.54 -16.25 -3.04
N THR A 349 17.25 -16.15 -1.74
CA THR A 349 16.46 -17.14 -1.00
C THR A 349 14.95 -16.97 -1.16
N LYS A 350 14.51 -15.88 -1.79
CA LYS A 350 13.09 -15.51 -1.96
C LYS A 350 12.69 -15.34 -3.42
N GLY A 351 13.67 -15.24 -4.34
CA GLY A 351 13.34 -15.09 -5.74
C GLY A 351 14.48 -14.57 -6.61
N ILE A 352 14.11 -14.13 -7.80
CA ILE A 352 15.05 -13.68 -8.85
C ILE A 352 14.73 -12.23 -9.20
N LEU A 353 15.76 -11.37 -9.19
CA LEU A 353 15.65 -9.98 -9.62
C LEU A 353 16.31 -9.78 -10.97
N VAL A 354 15.66 -9.01 -11.85
CA VAL A 354 16.17 -8.66 -13.17
C VAL A 354 16.14 -7.15 -13.40
N GLU A 355 16.95 -6.65 -14.33
CA GLU A 355 16.91 -5.24 -14.69
C GLU A 355 15.57 -4.88 -15.38
N PRO A 356 14.99 -3.71 -15.08
CA PRO A 356 13.73 -3.28 -15.67
C PRO A 356 13.88 -3.05 -17.18
N ARG A 357 12.76 -3.19 -17.91
CA ARG A 357 12.67 -3.01 -19.37
C ARG A 357 13.54 -3.95 -20.18
N ASN A 358 13.89 -5.09 -19.64
CA ASN A 358 14.65 -6.14 -20.30
C ASN A 358 13.77 -7.41 -20.34
N LYS A 359 13.01 -7.56 -21.43
CA LYS A 359 12.07 -8.68 -21.58
C LYS A 359 12.78 -10.03 -21.78
N GLU A 360 13.96 -10.03 -22.36
CA GLU A 360 14.78 -11.22 -22.54
C GLU A 360 15.26 -11.74 -21.18
N ALA A 361 15.81 -10.85 -20.33
CA ALA A 361 16.23 -11.21 -18.97
C ALA A 361 15.03 -11.65 -18.11
N LEU A 362 13.86 -11.00 -18.28
CA LEU A 362 12.65 -11.41 -17.56
C LEU A 362 12.18 -12.81 -18.02
N ALA A 363 12.22 -13.10 -19.33
CA ALA A 363 11.90 -14.41 -19.85
C ALA A 363 12.86 -15.49 -19.32
N GLU A 364 14.16 -15.23 -19.30
CA GLU A 364 15.16 -16.15 -18.74
C GLU A 364 14.95 -16.42 -17.25
N ALA A 365 14.61 -15.38 -16.48
CA ALA A 365 14.29 -15.50 -15.06
C ALA A 365 13.00 -16.33 -14.83
N ILE A 366 11.98 -16.13 -15.67
CA ILE A 366 10.74 -16.92 -15.63
C ILE A 366 11.06 -18.40 -15.93
N ILE A 367 11.85 -18.68 -16.97
CA ILE A 367 12.27 -20.05 -17.31
C ILE A 367 13.00 -20.70 -16.14
N LYS A 368 13.98 -20.01 -15.59
CA LYS A 368 14.71 -20.48 -14.42
C LYS A 368 13.78 -20.76 -13.24
N MET A 369 12.82 -19.86 -12.99
CA MET A 369 11.87 -20.05 -11.89
C MET A 369 10.93 -21.25 -12.16
N ILE A 370 10.50 -21.47 -13.39
CA ILE A 370 9.73 -22.66 -13.77
C ILE A 370 10.49 -23.93 -13.39
N GLU A 371 11.81 -23.96 -13.60
CA GLU A 371 12.66 -25.11 -13.30
C GLU A 371 12.96 -25.27 -11.80
N THR A 372 13.00 -24.14 -11.04
CA THR A 372 13.55 -24.12 -9.66
C THR A 372 12.57 -23.68 -8.58
N HIS A 373 11.29 -23.36 -8.90
CA HIS A 373 10.34 -22.88 -7.88
C HIS A 373 10.16 -23.87 -6.71
N ASN A 374 10.32 -25.17 -6.95
CA ASN A 374 10.25 -26.22 -5.92
C ASN A 374 11.47 -26.26 -4.99
N ASP A 375 12.57 -25.57 -5.32
CA ASP A 375 13.78 -25.48 -4.48
C ASP A 375 13.59 -24.44 -3.36
N TYR A 376 12.58 -23.59 -3.46
CA TYR A 376 12.23 -22.60 -2.44
C TYR A 376 11.36 -23.23 -1.35
N ASP A 377 11.77 -23.05 -0.09
CA ASP A 377 11.00 -23.53 1.07
C ASP A 377 9.81 -22.57 1.36
N PRO A 378 8.55 -22.98 1.17
CA PRO A 378 7.38 -22.14 1.40
C PRO A 378 7.24 -21.68 2.86
N ASP A 379 7.62 -22.51 3.82
CA ASP A 379 7.57 -22.16 5.24
C ASP A 379 8.63 -21.09 5.59
N TYR A 380 9.82 -21.18 5.00
CA TYR A 380 10.85 -20.15 5.14
C TYR A 380 10.39 -18.82 4.53
N LEU A 381 9.82 -18.83 3.31
CA LEU A 381 9.29 -17.64 2.66
C LEU A 381 8.25 -16.95 3.55
N ARG A 382 7.27 -17.70 4.03
CA ARG A 382 6.24 -17.20 4.94
C ARG A 382 6.82 -16.66 6.25
N LYS A 383 7.73 -17.39 6.87
CA LYS A 383 8.38 -16.97 8.13
C LYS A 383 9.11 -15.66 7.98
N SER A 384 9.80 -15.43 6.87
CA SER A 384 10.50 -14.18 6.57
C SER A 384 9.58 -12.95 6.55
N VAL A 385 8.29 -13.16 6.23
CA VAL A 385 7.27 -12.11 6.23
C VAL A 385 6.68 -11.91 7.63
N ILE A 386 6.37 -13.00 8.35
CA ILE A 386 5.77 -12.96 9.70
C ILE A 386 6.62 -12.10 10.64
N GLU A 387 7.92 -12.34 10.67
CA GLU A 387 8.85 -11.71 11.61
C GLU A 387 8.97 -10.20 11.42
N LYS A 388 8.73 -9.70 10.20
CA LYS A 388 9.02 -8.30 9.85
C LYS A 388 7.79 -7.48 9.46
N TYR A 389 6.79 -8.11 8.81
CA TYR A 389 5.71 -7.41 8.12
C TYR A 389 4.31 -7.74 8.65
N GLY A 390 4.20 -8.60 9.65
CA GLY A 390 2.92 -8.93 10.29
C GLY A 390 2.41 -7.79 11.17
N TYR A 391 1.11 -7.79 11.44
CA TYR A 391 0.45 -6.79 12.29
C TYR A 391 1.13 -6.60 13.65
N GLU A 392 1.49 -7.69 14.31
CA GLU A 392 2.10 -7.64 15.64
C GLU A 392 3.50 -7.03 15.60
N SER A 393 4.33 -7.44 14.64
CA SER A 393 5.71 -6.95 14.49
C SER A 393 5.74 -5.46 14.16
N VAL A 394 4.94 -5.03 13.18
CA VAL A 394 4.85 -3.61 12.81
C VAL A 394 4.17 -2.81 13.91
N GLY A 395 3.16 -3.35 14.58
CA GLY A 395 2.48 -2.71 15.71
C GLY A 395 3.43 -2.46 16.89
N LYS A 396 4.24 -3.43 17.28
CA LYS A 396 5.30 -3.28 18.31
C LYS A 396 6.32 -2.20 17.90
N PHE A 397 6.70 -2.19 16.63
CA PHE A 397 7.63 -1.18 16.12
C PHE A 397 7.02 0.21 16.18
N LEU A 398 5.77 0.40 15.74
CA LEU A 398 5.03 1.65 15.84
C LEU A 398 4.92 2.11 17.31
N ASP A 399 4.55 1.21 18.21
CA ASP A 399 4.51 1.52 19.65
C ASP A 399 5.85 1.99 20.19
N SER A 400 6.95 1.38 19.75
CA SER A 400 8.30 1.77 20.15
C SER A 400 8.66 3.21 19.72
N ILE A 401 8.31 3.59 18.50
CA ILE A 401 8.59 4.94 17.97
C ILE A 401 7.67 6.02 18.54
N TYR A 402 6.44 5.67 18.94
CA TYR A 402 5.54 6.60 19.63
C TYR A 402 6.01 6.91 21.04
N ASN A 403 6.75 6.01 21.67
CA ASN A 403 7.24 6.15 23.04
C ASN A 403 8.63 6.75 23.17
N LYS A 404 9.36 6.89 22.07
CA LYS A 404 10.60 7.69 22.01
C LYS A 404 10.28 9.19 22.12
#